data_98ff6247de4a4c771df741907e9b9901
#
_entry.id   98ff6247de4a4c771df741907e9b9901
#
_cell.length_a   1.000
_cell.length_b   1.000
_cell.length_c   1.000
_cell.angle_alpha   90.00
_cell.angle_beta   90.00
_cell.angle_gamma   90.00
#
_symmetry.space_group_name_H-M   'P 1'
#
loop_
_entity.id
_entity.type
_entity.pdbx_description
1 polymer ?
#
loop_
_entity_poly.entity_id
_entity_poly.type
_entity_poly.pdbx_seq_one_letter_code
_entity_poly.pdbx_strand_id
1 'polypeptide(L)'
;DGPAAGHAITFLMAPQGLLDTVRGGPIRTQALDVLEMLGDPTRCQVMLVTLPETTPVNELVETAYALEERVGVHLGPVVVNGVDDGPDLVVPDDTDPVLADAAAFRNSRRDLHRREVRRLGEALAIDQIHLPHIVTAGLTADDIDALAATL
;
A
#
# COMPACT_ATOMS: atom_id res chain seq x y z
N ASP A 1 -1.42 11.75 -1.18
CA ASP A 1 -1.53 10.71 -2.23
C ASP A 1 -0.31 10.78 -3.14
N GLY A 2 0.35 9.65 -3.30
CA GLY A 2 1.58 9.55 -4.09
C GLY A 2 1.31 9.21 -5.56
N PRO A 3 2.29 9.42 -6.45
CA PRO A 3 2.19 8.98 -7.84
C PRO A 3 2.25 7.45 -7.94
N ALA A 4 1.90 6.89 -9.11
CA ALA A 4 2.06 5.48 -9.39
C ALA A 4 3.52 5.03 -9.14
N ALA A 5 3.71 3.79 -8.66
CA ALA A 5 4.97 3.27 -8.14
C ALA A 5 6.21 3.56 -9.01
N GLY A 6 6.13 3.33 -10.32
CA GLY A 6 7.26 3.60 -11.24
C GLY A 6 7.65 5.08 -11.31
N HIS A 7 6.68 5.99 -11.25
CA HIS A 7 6.94 7.43 -11.20
C HIS A 7 7.48 7.87 -9.84
N ALA A 8 7.00 7.27 -8.75
CA ALA A 8 7.49 7.55 -7.40
C ALA A 8 8.98 7.22 -7.28
N ILE A 9 9.40 6.04 -7.72
CA ILE A 9 10.81 5.62 -7.72
C ILE A 9 11.67 6.60 -8.54
N THR A 10 11.23 6.92 -9.76
CA THR A 10 11.96 7.86 -10.64
C THR A 10 12.09 9.24 -10.02
N PHE A 11 11.02 9.74 -9.38
CA PHE A 11 11.02 11.02 -8.69
C PHE A 11 11.99 11.04 -7.51
N LEU A 12 11.96 10.00 -6.68
CA LEU A 12 12.83 9.89 -5.50
C LEU A 12 14.31 9.68 -5.88
N MET A 13 14.60 9.12 -7.05
CA MET A 13 15.96 9.00 -7.59
C MET A 13 16.49 10.29 -8.23
N ALA A 14 15.67 11.29 -8.48
CA ALA A 14 16.09 12.53 -9.15
C ALA A 14 17.26 13.25 -8.47
N PRO A 15 17.34 13.36 -7.13
CA PRO A 15 18.50 13.97 -6.46
C PRO A 15 19.81 13.25 -6.76
N GLN A 16 19.82 11.91 -6.81
CA GLN A 16 21.00 11.13 -7.18
C GLN A 16 21.43 11.42 -8.63
N GLY A 17 20.48 11.44 -9.56
CA GLY A 17 20.74 11.80 -10.96
C GLY A 17 21.31 13.22 -11.13
N LEU A 18 20.91 14.18 -10.28
CA LEU A 18 21.51 15.51 -10.24
C LEU A 18 22.96 15.47 -9.77
N LEU A 19 23.29 14.68 -8.76
CA LEU A 19 24.67 14.54 -8.28
C LEU A 19 25.61 13.96 -9.34
N ASP A 20 25.13 13.05 -10.18
CA ASP A 20 25.89 12.44 -11.25
C ASP A 20 26.24 13.43 -12.37
N THR A 21 25.44 14.47 -12.54
CA THR A 21 25.60 15.47 -13.61
C THR A 21 26.23 16.78 -13.14
N VAL A 22 26.00 17.20 -11.89
CA VAL A 22 26.41 18.50 -11.35
C VAL A 22 27.66 18.37 -10.47
N ARG A 23 28.75 18.92 -10.90
CA ARG A 23 30.07 18.82 -10.20
C ARG A 23 30.22 19.72 -8.96
N GLY A 24 29.41 20.77 -8.82
CA GLY A 24 29.45 21.69 -7.68
C GLY A 24 28.35 22.75 -7.71
N GLY A 25 28.34 23.63 -6.70
CA GLY A 25 27.43 24.75 -6.57
C GLY A 25 26.11 24.42 -5.80
N PRO A 26 25.19 25.39 -5.69
CA PRO A 26 24.02 25.28 -4.83
C PRO A 26 23.11 24.08 -5.14
N ILE A 27 22.98 23.72 -6.42
CA ILE A 27 22.16 22.57 -6.86
C ILE A 27 22.69 21.26 -6.28
N ARG A 28 24.04 21.09 -6.29
CA ARG A 28 24.66 19.90 -5.70
C ARG A 28 24.44 19.83 -4.19
N THR A 29 24.57 20.96 -3.49
CA THR A 29 24.30 21.02 -2.05
C THR A 29 22.86 20.64 -1.73
N GLN A 30 21.90 21.21 -2.45
CA GLN A 30 20.47 20.86 -2.27
C GLN A 30 20.18 19.37 -2.56
N ALA A 31 20.81 18.80 -3.58
CA ALA A 31 20.63 17.37 -3.88
C ALA A 31 21.17 16.48 -2.74
N LEU A 32 22.33 16.85 -2.14
CA LEU A 32 22.87 16.15 -0.98
C LEU A 32 21.96 16.27 0.25
N ASP A 33 21.43 17.46 0.53
CA ASP A 33 20.50 17.70 1.65
C ASP A 33 19.22 16.85 1.50
N VAL A 34 18.70 16.71 0.26
CA VAL A 34 17.53 15.86 0.00
C VAL A 34 17.86 14.37 0.19
N LEU A 35 19.00 13.88 -0.29
CA LEU A 35 19.40 12.49 -0.09
C LEU A 35 19.64 12.17 1.39
N GLU A 36 20.24 13.09 2.15
CA GLU A 36 20.37 12.95 3.60
C GLU A 36 19.00 12.85 4.28
N MET A 37 18.04 13.69 3.89
CA MET A 37 16.68 13.64 4.41
C MET A 37 15.99 12.32 4.07
N LEU A 38 16.09 11.84 2.83
CA LEU A 38 15.48 10.59 2.37
C LEU A 38 16.06 9.37 3.09
N GLY A 39 17.34 9.37 3.41
CA GLY A 39 18.01 8.28 4.12
C GLY A 39 17.84 8.31 5.65
N ASP A 40 17.25 9.36 6.22
CA ASP A 40 17.03 9.48 7.66
C ASP A 40 15.62 9.01 8.05
N PRO A 41 15.47 7.84 8.72
CA PRO A 41 14.16 7.29 9.09
C PRO A 41 13.37 8.14 10.08
N THR A 42 14.04 9.09 10.76
CA THR A 42 13.38 10.01 11.69
C THR A 42 12.75 11.21 10.97
N ARG A 43 13.18 11.48 9.73
CA ARG A 43 12.75 12.62 8.92
C ARG A 43 11.87 12.21 7.73
N CYS A 44 12.10 11.02 7.18
CA CYS A 44 11.40 10.54 6.00
C CYS A 44 11.16 9.03 6.07
N GLN A 45 9.91 8.64 5.91
CA GLN A 45 9.50 7.26 5.70
C GLN A 45 8.50 7.20 4.56
N VAL A 46 8.55 6.14 3.77
CA VAL A 46 7.59 5.89 2.70
C VAL A 46 6.59 4.84 3.15
N MET A 47 5.33 5.19 3.22
CA MET A 47 4.23 4.24 3.43
C MET A 47 3.69 3.79 2.08
N LEU A 48 3.67 2.49 1.86
CA LEU A 48 3.07 1.88 0.67
C LEU A 48 1.61 1.53 0.94
N VAL A 49 0.77 1.72 -0.06
CA VAL A 49 -0.66 1.41 0.01
C VAL A 49 -1.01 0.43 -1.09
N THR A 50 -1.72 -0.65 -0.76
CA THR A 50 -2.17 -1.66 -1.72
C THR A 50 -3.61 -2.09 -1.49
N LEU A 51 -4.18 -2.80 -2.46
CA LEU A 51 -5.38 -3.60 -2.29
C LEU A 51 -4.98 -5.06 -1.99
N PRO A 52 -5.79 -5.83 -1.25
CA PRO A 52 -5.52 -7.24 -0.95
C PRO A 52 -5.82 -8.15 -2.15
N GLU A 53 -5.23 -7.83 -3.30
CA GLU A 53 -5.39 -8.54 -4.58
C GLU A 53 -4.02 -8.93 -5.14
N THR A 54 -3.96 -9.98 -5.96
CA THR A 54 -2.69 -10.58 -6.39
C THR A 54 -1.78 -9.61 -7.12
N THR A 55 -2.30 -8.86 -8.10
CA THR A 55 -1.47 -7.90 -8.86
C THR A 55 -0.99 -6.72 -8.03
N PRO A 56 -1.86 -5.99 -7.28
CA PRO A 56 -1.42 -4.90 -6.41
C PRO A 56 -0.40 -5.34 -5.36
N VAL A 57 -0.55 -6.52 -4.77
CA VAL A 57 0.42 -7.04 -3.79
C VAL A 57 1.77 -7.37 -4.44
N ASN A 58 1.79 -7.95 -5.65
CA ASN A 58 3.04 -8.17 -6.39
C ASN A 58 3.75 -6.86 -6.68
N GLU A 59 3.03 -5.87 -7.23
CA GLU A 59 3.56 -4.56 -7.56
C GLU A 59 4.10 -3.84 -6.31
N LEU A 60 3.42 -3.96 -5.18
CA LEU A 60 3.88 -3.38 -3.92
C LEU A 60 5.19 -4.03 -3.45
N VAL A 61 5.30 -5.36 -3.48
CA VAL A 61 6.51 -6.08 -3.07
C VAL A 61 7.70 -5.66 -3.94
N GLU A 62 7.52 -5.62 -5.27
CA GLU A 62 8.55 -5.17 -6.20
C GLU A 62 8.95 -3.70 -5.95
N THR A 63 7.97 -2.85 -5.66
CA THR A 63 8.19 -1.43 -5.35
C THR A 63 8.95 -1.26 -4.04
N ALA A 64 8.61 -2.04 -3.00
CA ALA A 64 9.29 -2.01 -1.71
C ALA A 64 10.79 -2.28 -1.87
N TYR A 65 11.16 -3.38 -2.54
CA TYR A 65 12.56 -3.70 -2.82
C TYR A 65 13.26 -2.62 -3.65
N ALA A 66 12.59 -2.10 -4.68
CA ALA A 66 13.18 -1.05 -5.51
C ALA A 66 13.41 0.26 -4.74
N LEU A 67 12.55 0.62 -3.80
CA LEU A 67 12.71 1.81 -2.94
C LEU A 67 13.87 1.63 -1.97
N GLU A 68 14.00 0.48 -1.32
CA GLU A 68 15.10 0.22 -0.41
C GLU A 68 16.45 0.10 -1.14
N GLU A 69 16.52 -0.67 -2.23
CA GLU A 69 17.78 -0.95 -2.92
C GLU A 69 18.27 0.21 -3.79
N ARG A 70 17.36 0.92 -4.46
CA ARG A 70 17.72 1.93 -5.47
C ARG A 70 17.64 3.35 -4.95
N VAL A 71 16.73 3.64 -4.02
CA VAL A 71 16.53 4.99 -3.46
C VAL A 71 17.18 5.10 -2.09
N GLY A 72 17.18 4.03 -1.30
CA GLY A 72 17.72 4.01 0.05
C GLY A 72 16.81 4.68 1.07
N VAL A 73 15.49 4.70 0.83
CA VAL A 73 14.50 5.21 1.78
C VAL A 73 14.06 4.13 2.75
N HIS A 74 13.64 4.53 3.93
CA HIS A 74 13.04 3.64 4.91
C HIS A 74 11.55 3.48 4.66
N LEU A 75 11.06 2.24 4.75
CA LEU A 75 9.64 1.94 4.63
C LEU A 75 8.99 1.98 6.00
N GLY A 76 7.86 2.67 6.09
CA GLY A 76 6.93 2.58 7.21
C GLY A 76 5.96 1.41 7.04
N PRO A 77 4.95 1.28 7.91
CA PRO A 77 3.92 0.25 7.77
C PRO A 77 3.25 0.26 6.41
N VAL A 78 2.91 -0.93 5.90
CA VAL A 78 2.13 -1.06 4.67
C VAL A 78 0.65 -0.93 4.98
N VAL A 79 -0.06 -0.08 4.26
CA VAL A 79 -1.53 0.03 4.35
C VAL A 79 -2.18 -0.90 3.34
N VAL A 80 -2.94 -1.90 3.82
CA VAL A 80 -3.77 -2.75 2.99
C VAL A 80 -5.19 -2.22 3.02
N ASN A 81 -5.62 -1.57 1.94
CA ASN A 81 -6.90 -0.89 1.88
C ASN A 81 -8.02 -1.82 1.37
N GLY A 82 -9.20 -1.72 1.96
CA GLY A 82 -10.40 -2.43 1.52
C GLY A 82 -10.41 -3.92 1.89
N VAL A 83 -9.85 -4.29 3.02
CA VAL A 83 -9.87 -5.67 3.53
C VAL A 83 -11.27 -6.06 3.97
N ASP A 84 -11.84 -7.11 3.37
CA ASP A 84 -13.10 -7.73 3.87
C ASP A 84 -12.73 -8.84 4.86
N ASP A 85 -12.81 -8.53 6.15
CA ASP A 85 -12.58 -9.43 7.27
C ASP A 85 -13.87 -9.95 7.92
N GLY A 86 -15.03 -9.58 7.37
CA GLY A 86 -16.33 -10.02 7.83
C GLY A 86 -16.50 -11.55 7.82
N PRO A 87 -17.58 -12.09 8.41
CA PRO A 87 -17.88 -13.53 8.38
C PRO A 87 -18.26 -14.01 6.99
N ASP A 88 -18.17 -15.34 6.76
CA ASP A 88 -18.73 -15.97 5.56
C ASP A 88 -20.23 -15.75 5.50
N LEU A 89 -20.72 -15.42 4.32
CA LEU A 89 -22.17 -15.44 4.08
C LEU A 89 -22.63 -16.90 3.92
N VAL A 90 -23.44 -17.34 4.86
CA VAL A 90 -24.13 -18.63 4.79
C VAL A 90 -25.49 -18.40 4.17
N VAL A 91 -25.77 -19.08 3.07
CA VAL A 91 -27.00 -18.92 2.29
C VAL A 91 -27.90 -20.12 2.54
N PRO A 92 -29.18 -19.94 2.96
CA PRO A 92 -30.17 -21.02 3.01
C PRO A 92 -30.39 -21.68 1.64
N ASP A 93 -30.82 -22.95 1.64
CA ASP A 93 -31.02 -23.73 0.41
C ASP A 93 -32.13 -23.17 -0.49
N ASP A 94 -33.06 -22.40 0.07
CA ASP A 94 -34.17 -21.76 -0.62
C ASP A 94 -33.91 -20.35 -1.10
N THR A 95 -32.63 -19.90 -1.01
CA THR A 95 -32.22 -18.55 -1.43
C THR A 95 -32.31 -18.43 -2.96
N ASP A 96 -32.71 -17.23 -3.43
CA ASP A 96 -32.64 -16.87 -4.84
C ASP A 96 -31.26 -17.14 -5.42
N PRO A 97 -31.15 -17.83 -6.58
CA PRO A 97 -29.86 -18.20 -7.16
C PRO A 97 -28.93 -17.00 -7.38
N VAL A 98 -29.42 -15.82 -7.74
CA VAL A 98 -28.60 -14.61 -7.96
C VAL A 98 -27.99 -14.13 -6.64
N LEU A 99 -28.74 -14.21 -5.54
CA LEU A 99 -28.23 -13.87 -4.21
C LEU A 99 -27.21 -14.91 -3.70
N ALA A 100 -27.46 -16.19 -3.98
CA ALA A 100 -26.54 -17.27 -3.66
C ALA A 100 -25.19 -17.09 -4.40
N ASP A 101 -25.23 -16.79 -5.70
CA ASP A 101 -24.06 -16.52 -6.51
C ASP A 101 -23.30 -15.27 -6.01
N ALA A 102 -24.00 -14.21 -5.65
CA ALA A 102 -23.40 -13.00 -5.08
C ALA A 102 -22.69 -13.28 -3.74
N ALA A 103 -23.28 -14.08 -2.88
CA ALA A 103 -22.68 -14.51 -1.62
C ALA A 103 -21.42 -15.36 -1.84
N ALA A 104 -21.49 -16.32 -2.78
CA ALA A 104 -20.35 -17.15 -3.15
C ALA A 104 -19.18 -16.31 -3.71
N PHE A 105 -19.49 -15.34 -4.56
CA PHE A 105 -18.51 -14.41 -5.11
C PHE A 105 -17.84 -13.59 -3.99
N ARG A 106 -18.62 -13.00 -3.08
CA ARG A 106 -18.06 -12.27 -1.93
C ARG A 106 -17.17 -13.17 -1.07
N ASN A 107 -17.61 -14.36 -0.73
CA ASN A 107 -16.82 -15.30 0.07
C ASN A 107 -15.48 -15.66 -0.62
N SER A 108 -15.52 -15.91 -1.93
CA SER A 108 -14.34 -16.17 -2.74
C SER A 108 -13.35 -14.99 -2.75
N ARG A 109 -13.86 -13.76 -2.91
CA ARG A 109 -13.01 -12.55 -2.82
C ARG A 109 -12.38 -12.39 -1.45
N ARG A 110 -13.13 -12.61 -0.39
CA ARG A 110 -12.61 -12.53 0.97
C ARG A 110 -11.50 -13.56 1.23
N ASP A 111 -11.67 -14.79 0.72
CA ASP A 111 -10.61 -15.78 0.81
C ASP A 111 -9.35 -15.38 0.03
N LEU A 112 -9.52 -14.71 -1.11
CA LEU A 112 -8.40 -14.09 -1.84
C LEU A 112 -7.73 -13.03 -0.97
N HIS A 113 -8.47 -12.09 -0.38
CA HIS A 113 -7.93 -11.04 0.48
C HIS A 113 -7.10 -11.64 1.63
N ARG A 114 -7.62 -12.64 2.33
CA ARG A 114 -6.91 -13.33 3.42
C ARG A 114 -5.60 -13.98 2.96
N ARG A 115 -5.59 -14.61 1.77
CA ARG A 115 -4.39 -15.20 1.21
C ARG A 115 -3.35 -14.14 0.84
N GLU A 116 -3.79 -13.05 0.20
CA GLU A 116 -2.87 -11.99 -0.25
C GLU A 116 -2.29 -11.19 0.91
N VAL A 117 -3.08 -10.89 1.95
CA VAL A 117 -2.59 -10.25 3.20
C VAL A 117 -1.52 -11.12 3.86
N ARG A 118 -1.74 -12.44 3.95
CA ARG A 118 -0.75 -13.37 4.52
C ARG A 118 0.52 -13.43 3.67
N ARG A 119 0.36 -13.57 2.35
CA ARG A 119 1.48 -13.60 1.40
C ARG A 119 2.32 -12.33 1.45
N LEU A 120 1.69 -11.18 1.61
CA LEU A 120 2.37 -9.90 1.78
C LEU A 120 3.23 -9.91 3.06
N GLY A 121 2.69 -10.37 4.19
CA GLY A 121 3.45 -10.48 5.44
C GLY A 121 4.60 -11.50 5.39
N GLU A 122 4.47 -12.55 4.55
CA GLU A 122 5.56 -13.51 4.31
C GLU A 122 6.66 -12.93 3.39
N ALA A 123 6.28 -12.04 2.45
CA ALA A 123 7.20 -11.43 1.50
C ALA A 123 7.95 -10.21 2.06
N LEU A 124 7.30 -9.44 2.94
CA LEU A 124 7.87 -8.23 3.54
C LEU A 124 7.73 -8.30 5.06
N ALA A 125 8.87 -8.24 5.78
CA ALA A 125 8.90 -8.20 7.25
C ALA A 125 8.59 -6.77 7.77
N ILE A 126 7.46 -6.21 7.34
CA ILE A 126 7.00 -4.84 7.67
C ILE A 126 5.59 -4.95 8.26
N ASP A 127 5.29 -4.15 9.26
CA ASP A 127 3.96 -4.09 9.88
C ASP A 127 2.90 -3.70 8.85
N GLN A 128 1.70 -4.28 8.99
CA GLN A 128 0.56 -4.00 8.12
C GLN A 128 -0.54 -3.29 8.90
N ILE A 129 -1.09 -2.24 8.30
CA ILE A 129 -2.30 -1.57 8.76
C ILE A 129 -3.43 -1.97 7.82
N HIS A 130 -4.48 -2.59 8.33
CA HIS A 130 -5.61 -3.04 7.52
C HIS A 130 -6.77 -2.05 7.63
N LEU A 131 -7.12 -1.41 6.52
CA LEU A 131 -8.32 -0.60 6.44
C LEU A 131 -9.49 -1.45 5.95
N PRO A 132 -10.62 -1.51 6.69
CA PRO A 132 -11.74 -2.35 6.35
C PRO A 132 -12.44 -1.89 5.07
N HIS A 133 -13.02 -2.84 4.33
CA HIS A 133 -13.91 -2.54 3.22
C HIS A 133 -15.28 -2.07 3.75
N ILE A 134 -15.61 -0.80 3.49
CA ILE A 134 -16.89 -0.22 3.89
C ILE A 134 -17.86 -0.33 2.73
N VAL A 135 -18.96 -1.11 2.92
CA VAL A 135 -20.02 -1.28 1.94
C VAL A 135 -21.00 -0.13 2.06
N THR A 136 -20.77 0.93 1.31
CA THR A 136 -21.62 2.15 1.31
C THR A 136 -21.72 2.77 -0.07
N ALA A 137 -22.79 3.51 -0.34
CA ALA A 137 -22.93 4.30 -1.57
C ALA A 137 -22.05 5.57 -1.56
N GLY A 138 -21.52 5.97 -0.40
CA GLY A 138 -20.61 7.10 -0.22
C GLY A 138 -20.18 7.17 1.24
N LEU A 139 -18.92 7.50 1.48
CA LEU A 139 -18.36 7.64 2.82
C LEU A 139 -18.96 8.83 3.56
N THR A 140 -19.31 8.61 4.81
CA THR A 140 -19.72 9.66 5.76
C THR A 140 -18.53 10.12 6.60
N ALA A 141 -18.70 11.20 7.38
CA ALA A 141 -17.68 11.64 8.33
C ALA A 141 -17.38 10.56 9.40
N ASP A 142 -18.42 9.88 9.88
CA ASP A 142 -18.27 8.82 10.88
C ASP A 142 -17.48 7.61 10.32
N ASP A 143 -17.65 7.29 9.03
CA ASP A 143 -16.88 6.23 8.37
C ASP A 143 -15.39 6.63 8.29
N ILE A 144 -15.10 7.90 7.99
CA ILE A 144 -13.74 8.42 7.92
C ILE A 144 -13.08 8.42 9.32
N ASP A 145 -13.81 8.83 10.35
CA ASP A 145 -13.33 8.79 11.74
C ASP A 145 -13.04 7.34 12.19
N ALA A 146 -13.90 6.39 11.80
CA ALA A 146 -13.68 4.97 12.07
C ALA A 146 -12.42 4.42 11.35
N LEU A 147 -12.19 4.80 10.08
CA LEU A 147 -10.97 4.44 9.36
C LEU A 147 -9.73 5.07 9.97
N ALA A 148 -9.81 6.34 10.36
CA ALA A 148 -8.69 7.04 11.00
C ALA A 148 -8.30 6.42 12.34
N ALA A 149 -9.24 5.83 13.07
CA ALA A 149 -8.95 5.13 14.32
C ALA A 149 -8.18 3.81 14.16
N THR A 150 -8.00 3.32 12.92
CA THR A 150 -7.20 2.12 12.61
C THR A 150 -5.75 2.45 12.22
N LEU A 151 -5.44 3.73 12.00
CA LEU A 151 -4.10 4.23 11.69
C LEU A 151 -3.30 4.54 12.97
#